data_9d263672b68bc3105413db52a1e7bf1f
#
_entry.id   9d263672b68bc3105413db52a1e7bf1f
#
_cell.length_a   1.000
_cell.length_b   1.000
_cell.length_c   1.000
_cell.angle_alpha   90.00
_cell.angle_beta   90.00
_cell.angle_gamma   90.00
#
_symmetry.space_group_name_H-M   'P 1'
#
loop_
_entity.id
_entity.type
_entity.pdbx_description
1 polymer ?
#
loop_
_entity_poly.entity_id
_entity_poly.type
_entity_poly.pdbx_seq_one_letter_code
_entity_poly.pdbx_strand_id
1 'polypeptide(L)'
;MARCPLLYVHGNHDEAFKSEPEGCTCIDDTLYTYEGLRIMGLGGCYRYRDGQYMYTETQMRKRIARMRYKLRRAGGTDILVTHAPARGINDFDNISHRGFECFTELLDKYEPSFFIHGHVHKTYGKDIPQRSTYGKTTVINAYDYCIIEI
;
A
#
# COMPACT_ATOMS: atom_id res chain seq x y z
N MET A 1 -13.41 -19.26 -18.29
CA MET A 1 -12.14 -18.76 -17.73
C MET A 1 -12.47 -17.78 -16.61
N ALA A 2 -12.14 -18.11 -15.37
CA ALA A 2 -12.22 -17.15 -14.29
C ALA A 2 -11.20 -16.05 -14.59
N ARG A 3 -11.68 -14.83 -14.87
CA ARG A 3 -10.81 -13.68 -15.05
C ARG A 3 -10.42 -13.19 -13.65
N CYS A 4 -9.19 -13.42 -13.24
CA CYS A 4 -8.67 -12.79 -12.04
C CYS A 4 -8.68 -11.27 -12.21
N PRO A 5 -9.15 -10.49 -11.22
CA PRO A 5 -9.10 -9.05 -11.27
C PRO A 5 -7.64 -8.58 -11.23
N LEU A 6 -7.32 -7.57 -12.04
CA LEU A 6 -6.05 -6.85 -11.95
C LEU A 6 -6.29 -5.57 -11.14
N LEU A 7 -5.73 -5.54 -9.93
CA LEU A 7 -5.87 -4.40 -9.01
C LEU A 7 -4.57 -3.61 -8.97
N TYR A 8 -4.67 -2.28 -8.87
CA TYR A 8 -3.48 -1.44 -8.72
C TYR A 8 -3.72 -0.25 -7.79
N VAL A 9 -2.63 0.30 -7.28
CA VAL A 9 -2.56 1.59 -6.60
C VAL A 9 -1.55 2.48 -7.34
N HIS A 10 -1.75 3.80 -7.32
CA HIS A 10 -0.82 4.73 -7.97
C HIS A 10 0.50 4.82 -7.21
N GLY A 11 1.59 4.83 -7.97
CA GLY A 11 2.92 5.21 -7.50
C GLY A 11 3.22 6.69 -7.77
N ASN A 12 4.33 7.17 -7.25
CA ASN A 12 4.76 8.58 -7.41
C ASN A 12 5.23 8.94 -8.83
N HIS A 13 5.42 7.95 -9.69
CA HIS A 13 5.79 8.15 -11.10
C HIS A 13 4.60 8.02 -12.06
N ASP A 14 3.41 7.71 -11.56
CA ASP A 14 2.22 7.47 -12.38
C ASP A 14 1.51 8.77 -12.81
N GLU A 15 2.01 9.92 -12.40
CA GLU A 15 1.51 11.25 -12.83
C GLU A 15 1.58 11.48 -14.35
N ALA A 16 2.41 10.70 -15.05
CA ALA A 16 2.52 10.75 -16.51
C ALA A 16 1.39 10.03 -17.25
N PHE A 17 0.64 9.17 -16.58
CA PHE A 17 -0.46 8.42 -17.18
C PHE A 17 -1.71 9.29 -17.27
N LYS A 18 -2.22 9.47 -18.50
CA LYS A 18 -3.42 10.27 -18.77
C LYS A 18 -4.73 9.49 -18.63
N SER A 19 -4.64 8.16 -18.56
CA SER A 19 -5.80 7.27 -18.47
C SER A 19 -5.44 6.05 -17.61
N GLU A 20 -6.47 5.47 -16.99
CA GLU A 20 -6.31 4.21 -16.28
C GLU A 20 -5.91 3.08 -17.23
N PRO A 21 -5.06 2.13 -16.81
CA PRO A 21 -4.71 0.96 -17.61
C PRO A 21 -5.96 0.14 -17.93
N GLU A 22 -6.14 -0.19 -19.19
CA GLU A 22 -7.29 -0.98 -19.63
C GLU A 22 -7.31 -2.37 -18.96
N GLY A 23 -8.48 -2.76 -18.45
CA GLY A 23 -8.67 -4.05 -17.77
C GLY A 23 -8.15 -4.11 -16.33
N CYS A 24 -7.62 -3.02 -15.79
CA CYS A 24 -7.20 -2.91 -14.40
C CYS A 24 -8.23 -2.12 -13.58
N THR A 25 -8.26 -2.36 -12.27
CA THR A 25 -9.11 -1.63 -11.33
C THR A 25 -8.23 -0.89 -10.33
N CYS A 26 -8.36 0.45 -10.30
CA CYS A 26 -7.74 1.27 -9.28
C CYS A 26 -8.42 1.03 -7.93
N ILE A 27 -7.64 0.70 -6.91
CA ILE A 27 -8.14 0.51 -5.55
C ILE A 27 -7.67 1.58 -4.57
N ASP A 28 -7.14 2.71 -5.07
CA ASP A 28 -6.80 3.85 -4.22
C ASP A 28 -8.01 4.32 -3.43
N ASP A 29 -7.83 4.54 -2.13
CA ASP A 29 -8.88 4.95 -1.19
C ASP A 29 -10.11 4.03 -1.21
N THR A 30 -9.90 2.75 -1.48
CA THR A 30 -10.97 1.76 -1.64
C THR A 30 -10.72 0.56 -0.75
N LEU A 31 -11.80 0.03 -0.19
CA LEU A 31 -11.87 -1.31 0.37
C LEU A 31 -12.56 -2.20 -0.66
N TYR A 32 -11.77 -2.94 -1.40
CA TYR A 32 -12.23 -3.86 -2.45
C TYR A 32 -12.45 -5.25 -1.85
N THR A 33 -13.50 -5.94 -2.27
CA THR A 33 -13.79 -7.31 -1.81
C THR A 33 -13.78 -8.26 -2.99
N TYR A 34 -13.00 -9.31 -2.89
CA TYR A 34 -12.91 -10.38 -3.88
C TYR A 34 -12.89 -11.74 -3.19
N GLU A 35 -13.83 -12.61 -3.54
CA GLU A 35 -13.97 -13.96 -2.94
C GLU A 35 -13.90 -13.98 -1.41
N GLY A 36 -14.49 -12.96 -0.78
CA GLY A 36 -14.50 -12.81 0.67
C GLY A 36 -13.27 -12.11 1.26
N LEU A 37 -12.21 -11.90 0.50
CA LEU A 37 -11.02 -11.15 0.92
C LEU A 37 -11.28 -9.65 0.84
N ARG A 38 -10.95 -8.93 1.91
CA ARG A 38 -11.06 -7.48 2.01
C ARG A 38 -9.68 -6.88 1.73
N ILE A 39 -9.56 -6.13 0.65
CA ILE A 39 -8.31 -5.56 0.15
C ILE A 39 -8.41 -4.04 0.21
N MET A 40 -7.61 -3.41 1.05
CA MET A 40 -7.52 -1.96 1.16
C MET A 40 -6.36 -1.43 0.35
N GLY A 41 -6.62 -0.44 -0.51
CA GLY A 41 -5.60 0.21 -1.34
C GLY A 41 -5.31 1.65 -0.93
N LEU A 42 -4.03 2.04 -0.89
CA LEU A 42 -3.55 3.39 -0.62
C LEU A 42 -2.31 3.69 -1.47
N GLY A 43 -2.50 4.34 -2.60
CA GLY A 43 -1.41 4.75 -3.48
C GLY A 43 -0.69 6.01 -3.01
N GLY A 44 0.42 6.30 -3.68
CA GLY A 44 1.26 7.46 -3.47
C GLY A 44 2.36 7.26 -2.43
N CYS A 45 3.26 8.24 -2.34
CA CYS A 45 4.39 8.22 -1.41
C CYS A 45 4.46 9.49 -0.55
N TYR A 46 5.43 9.51 0.37
CA TYR A 46 5.70 10.69 1.20
C TYR A 46 6.17 11.85 0.31
N ARG A 47 5.65 13.06 0.59
CA ARG A 47 5.95 14.25 -0.22
C ARG A 47 7.38 14.71 -0.02
N TYR A 48 8.19 14.63 -1.06
CA TYR A 48 9.56 15.18 -1.12
C TYR A 48 9.72 16.27 -2.19
N ARG A 49 8.72 16.44 -3.07
CA ARG A 49 8.59 17.51 -4.06
C ARG A 49 7.11 17.80 -4.31
N ASP A 50 6.81 18.82 -5.09
CA ASP A 50 5.45 18.99 -5.60
C ASP A 50 5.19 17.99 -6.73
N GLY A 51 4.13 17.22 -6.58
CA GLY A 51 3.74 16.18 -7.53
C GLY A 51 2.41 15.55 -7.15
N GLN A 52 1.75 15.00 -8.16
CA GLN A 52 0.58 14.17 -7.98
C GLN A 52 0.99 12.89 -7.23
N TYR A 53 0.12 12.27 -6.49
CA TYR A 53 0.42 11.07 -5.70
C TYR A 53 1.54 11.22 -4.65
N MET A 54 1.81 12.44 -4.22
CA MET A 54 2.73 12.74 -3.12
C MET A 54 1.98 13.41 -1.98
N TYR A 55 2.04 12.82 -0.79
CA TYR A 55 1.20 13.21 0.33
C TYR A 55 2.03 13.49 1.59
N THR A 56 1.60 14.46 2.37
CA THR A 56 2.08 14.60 3.74
C THR A 56 1.42 13.54 4.63
N GLU A 57 1.99 13.30 5.81
CA GLU A 57 1.39 12.42 6.82
C GLU A 57 -0.08 12.82 7.10
N THR A 58 -0.34 14.11 7.28
CA THR A 58 -1.70 14.64 7.53
C THR A 58 -2.67 14.37 6.38
N GLN A 59 -2.21 14.49 5.14
CA GLN A 59 -3.03 14.21 3.97
C GLN A 59 -3.35 12.71 3.87
N MET A 60 -2.38 11.84 4.12
CA MET A 60 -2.59 10.39 4.12
C MET A 60 -3.55 9.98 5.25
N ARG A 61 -3.39 10.54 6.45
CA ARG A 61 -4.35 10.33 7.56
C ARG A 61 -5.77 10.73 7.21
N LYS A 62 -5.98 11.83 6.48
CA LYS A 62 -7.31 12.25 6.01
C LYS A 62 -7.91 11.25 5.01
N ARG A 63 -7.09 10.68 4.11
CA ARG A 63 -7.52 9.63 3.17
C ARG A 63 -7.99 8.39 3.93
N ILE A 64 -7.21 7.91 4.89
CA ILE A 64 -7.56 6.78 5.75
C ILE A 64 -8.84 7.07 6.58
N ALA A 65 -8.96 8.29 7.11
CA ALA A 65 -10.13 8.68 7.90
C ALA A 65 -11.45 8.60 7.11
N ARG A 66 -11.43 8.90 5.80
CA ARG A 66 -12.60 8.77 4.91
C ARG A 66 -13.05 7.31 4.75
N MET A 67 -12.13 6.36 4.89
CA MET A 67 -12.42 4.93 4.78
C MET A 67 -12.85 4.30 6.12
N ARG A 68 -12.72 5.03 7.24
CA ARG A 68 -12.94 4.50 8.60
C ARG A 68 -14.30 3.83 8.77
N TYR A 69 -15.36 4.41 8.20
CA TYR A 69 -16.70 3.83 8.29
C TYR A 69 -16.78 2.48 7.57
N LYS A 70 -16.25 2.41 6.33
CA LYS A 70 -16.23 1.17 5.54
C LYS A 70 -15.42 0.08 6.24
N LEU A 71 -14.23 0.42 6.76
CA LEU A 71 -13.37 -0.50 7.51
C LEU A 71 -14.06 -1.02 8.77
N ARG A 72 -14.70 -0.15 9.54
CA ARG A 72 -15.44 -0.56 10.75
C ARG A 72 -16.59 -1.50 10.40
N ARG A 73 -17.37 -1.18 9.37
CA ARG A 73 -18.50 -1.99 8.93
C ARG A 73 -18.07 -3.35 8.38
N ALA A 74 -16.94 -3.42 7.71
CA ALA A 74 -16.38 -4.65 7.18
C ALA A 74 -15.62 -5.50 8.22
N GLY A 75 -15.33 -4.95 9.40
CA GLY A 75 -14.53 -5.62 10.43
C GLY A 75 -13.02 -5.58 10.14
N GLY A 76 -12.54 -4.63 9.34
CA GLY A 76 -11.12 -4.45 9.01
C GLY A 76 -10.77 -4.76 7.56
N THR A 77 -9.51 -5.10 7.34
CA THR A 77 -8.97 -5.50 6.03
C THR A 77 -8.07 -6.73 6.20
N ASP A 78 -8.08 -7.62 5.23
CA ASP A 78 -7.25 -8.83 5.22
C ASP A 78 -5.91 -8.57 4.53
N ILE A 79 -5.91 -7.70 3.52
CA ILE A 79 -4.74 -7.31 2.76
C ILE A 79 -4.69 -5.78 2.68
N LEU A 80 -3.56 -5.19 3.07
CA LEU A 80 -3.26 -3.79 2.84
C LEU A 80 -2.27 -3.68 1.68
N VAL A 81 -2.66 -3.01 0.60
CA VAL A 81 -1.82 -2.73 -0.56
C VAL A 81 -1.50 -1.24 -0.60
N THR A 82 -0.22 -0.90 -0.56
CA THR A 82 0.23 0.49 -0.65
C THR A 82 1.35 0.63 -1.67
N HIS A 83 1.59 1.85 -2.17
CA HIS A 83 2.81 2.10 -2.92
C HIS A 83 4.01 2.31 -1.97
N ALA A 84 3.87 3.21 -1.00
CA ALA A 84 4.93 3.49 -0.02
C ALA A 84 4.97 2.44 1.11
N PRO A 85 6.14 2.24 1.75
CA PRO A 85 6.26 1.43 2.96
C PRO A 85 5.59 2.10 4.17
N ALA A 86 5.47 1.36 5.26
CA ALA A 86 5.12 1.90 6.58
C ALA A 86 6.38 2.41 7.31
N ARG A 87 6.23 3.42 8.17
CA ARG A 87 7.35 3.96 8.95
C ARG A 87 7.94 2.90 9.88
N GLY A 88 9.25 2.73 9.79
CA GLY A 88 9.99 1.72 10.56
C GLY A 88 9.95 0.30 9.96
N ILE A 89 9.27 0.12 8.82
CA ILE A 89 9.12 -1.19 8.17
C ILE A 89 9.54 -1.04 6.71
N ASN A 90 10.74 -1.53 6.36
CA ASN A 90 11.33 -1.46 5.03
C ASN A 90 11.51 -0.04 4.45
N ASP A 91 11.38 0.99 5.27
CA ASP A 91 11.56 2.38 4.86
C ASP A 91 13.00 2.88 5.10
N PHE A 92 13.28 4.09 4.63
CA PHE A 92 14.55 4.79 4.85
C PHE A 92 14.31 6.13 5.56
N ASP A 93 15.38 6.67 6.16
CA ASP A 93 15.31 7.97 6.83
C ASP A 93 15.28 9.16 5.86
N ASN A 94 15.70 8.95 4.60
CA ASN A 94 15.59 10.01 3.61
C ASN A 94 14.11 10.25 3.24
N ILE A 95 13.76 11.50 3.02
CA ILE A 95 12.36 11.92 2.83
C ILE A 95 11.68 11.26 1.63
N SER A 96 12.43 10.93 0.58
CA SER A 96 11.86 10.32 -0.65
C SER A 96 11.44 8.87 -0.47
N HIS A 97 12.03 8.15 0.50
CA HIS A 97 11.72 6.73 0.77
C HIS A 97 11.17 6.51 2.19
N ARG A 98 10.79 7.60 2.85
CA ARG A 98 10.18 7.54 4.17
C ARG A 98 8.82 6.89 4.10
N GLY A 99 8.55 5.97 5.01
CA GLY A 99 7.24 5.37 5.20
C GLY A 99 6.27 6.28 5.96
N PHE A 100 4.97 5.97 5.89
CA PHE A 100 3.94 6.67 6.63
C PHE A 100 3.75 6.04 8.03
N GLU A 101 3.68 6.88 9.06
CA GLU A 101 3.35 6.46 10.43
C GLU A 101 1.93 5.91 10.52
N CYS A 102 0.99 6.53 9.81
CA CYS A 102 -0.39 6.07 9.76
C CYS A 102 -0.57 4.68 9.13
N PHE A 103 0.38 4.21 8.33
CA PHE A 103 0.36 2.83 7.84
C PHE A 103 0.74 1.85 8.95
N THR A 104 1.75 2.18 9.78
CA THR A 104 2.09 1.39 10.96
C THR A 104 0.90 1.30 11.92
N GLU A 105 0.20 2.42 12.15
CA GLU A 105 -1.01 2.44 12.98
C GLU A 105 -2.16 1.58 12.38
N LEU A 106 -2.28 1.50 11.05
CA LEU A 106 -3.24 0.59 10.40
C LEU A 106 -2.88 -0.88 10.65
N LEU A 107 -1.57 -1.22 10.56
CA LEU A 107 -1.09 -2.57 10.82
C LEU A 107 -1.36 -2.96 12.28
N ASP A 108 -1.08 -2.08 13.22
CA ASP A 108 -1.33 -2.31 14.65
C ASP A 108 -2.84 -2.50 14.94
N LYS A 109 -3.67 -1.71 14.27
CA LYS A 109 -5.10 -1.70 14.55
C LYS A 109 -5.87 -2.86 13.93
N TYR A 110 -5.56 -3.20 12.68
CA TYR A 110 -6.35 -4.15 11.89
C TYR A 110 -5.66 -5.49 11.71
N GLU A 111 -4.36 -5.58 11.99
CA GLU A 111 -3.55 -6.81 11.88
C GLU A 111 -3.85 -7.58 10.58
N PRO A 112 -3.78 -6.93 9.38
CA PRO A 112 -4.04 -7.64 8.13
C PRO A 112 -3.10 -8.84 7.98
N SER A 113 -3.55 -9.90 7.31
CA SER A 113 -2.69 -11.05 7.04
C SER A 113 -1.48 -10.69 6.19
N PHE A 114 -1.67 -9.76 5.25
CA PHE A 114 -0.62 -9.27 4.37
C PHE A 114 -0.59 -7.74 4.29
N PHE A 115 0.62 -7.20 4.33
CA PHE A 115 0.93 -5.83 3.95
C PHE A 115 1.85 -5.86 2.74
N ILE A 116 1.35 -5.41 1.59
CA ILE A 116 2.07 -5.43 0.32
C ILE A 116 2.40 -3.99 -0.06
N HIS A 117 3.69 -3.69 -0.21
CA HIS A 117 4.15 -2.37 -0.61
C HIS A 117 5.23 -2.45 -1.69
N GLY A 118 5.44 -1.35 -2.39
CA GLY A 118 6.50 -1.16 -3.38
C GLY A 118 7.43 -0.03 -2.98
N HIS A 119 7.76 0.84 -3.94
CA HIS A 119 8.52 2.08 -3.81
C HIS A 119 9.99 1.91 -3.44
N VAL A 120 10.34 1.01 -2.55
CA VAL A 120 11.70 0.77 -2.08
C VAL A 120 12.35 -0.33 -2.91
N HIS A 121 13.36 0.06 -3.69
CA HIS A 121 14.08 -0.85 -4.57
C HIS A 121 15.29 -1.47 -3.87
N LYS A 122 15.59 -2.73 -4.17
CA LYS A 122 16.75 -3.45 -3.60
C LYS A 122 18.12 -2.80 -3.91
N THR A 123 18.15 -1.95 -4.92
CA THR A 123 19.36 -1.26 -5.39
C THR A 123 19.83 -0.11 -4.52
N TYR A 124 19.07 0.29 -3.49
CA TYR A 124 19.42 1.46 -2.64
C TYR A 124 20.39 1.14 -1.48
N GLY A 125 21.16 0.05 -1.57
CA GLY A 125 22.28 -0.22 -0.66
C GLY A 125 21.91 -0.79 0.70
N LYS A 126 20.62 -1.03 0.99
CA LYS A 126 20.17 -1.84 2.13
C LYS A 126 19.57 -3.13 1.61
N ASP A 127 19.92 -4.23 2.24
CA ASP A 127 19.29 -5.54 1.95
C ASP A 127 17.91 -5.59 2.58
N ILE A 128 16.91 -5.08 1.84
CA ILE A 128 15.51 -5.14 2.27
C ILE A 128 14.95 -6.48 1.84
N PRO A 129 14.52 -7.33 2.77
CA PRO A 129 13.96 -8.62 2.42
C PRO A 129 12.66 -8.45 1.62
N GLN A 130 12.44 -9.31 0.64
CA GLN A 130 11.17 -9.35 -0.07
C GLN A 130 10.02 -9.75 0.84
N ARG A 131 10.28 -10.61 1.84
CA ARG A 131 9.29 -11.05 2.83
C ARG A 131 9.85 -10.90 4.23
N SER A 132 9.05 -10.30 5.10
CA SER A 132 9.33 -10.16 6.53
C SER A 132 8.03 -10.22 7.33
N THR A 133 8.08 -10.03 8.63
CA THR A 133 6.90 -10.02 9.49
C THR A 133 6.87 -8.79 10.38
N TYR A 134 5.67 -8.27 10.62
CA TYR A 134 5.39 -7.25 11.62
C TYR A 134 4.19 -7.68 12.45
N GLY A 135 4.41 -8.02 13.71
CA GLY A 135 3.38 -8.65 14.52
C GLY A 135 2.83 -9.92 13.86
N LYS A 136 1.54 -9.94 13.56
CA LYS A 136 0.87 -11.05 12.85
C LYS A 136 0.85 -10.87 11.31
N THR A 137 1.26 -9.72 10.84
CA THR A 137 1.21 -9.35 9.42
C THR A 137 2.45 -9.83 8.69
N THR A 138 2.26 -10.54 7.57
CA THR A 138 3.33 -10.81 6.61
C THR A 138 3.53 -9.57 5.75
N VAL A 139 4.74 -9.01 5.76
CA VAL A 139 5.12 -7.83 4.98
C VAL A 139 5.81 -8.29 3.70
N ILE A 140 5.33 -7.79 2.57
CA ILE A 140 5.86 -8.08 1.23
C ILE A 140 6.34 -6.79 0.59
N ASN A 141 7.63 -6.70 0.28
CA ASN A 141 8.13 -5.72 -0.67
C ASN A 141 7.97 -6.29 -2.08
N ALA A 142 6.98 -5.81 -2.81
CA ALA A 142 6.61 -6.30 -4.13
C ALA A 142 7.49 -5.69 -5.25
N TYR A 143 8.75 -5.36 -4.94
CA TYR A 143 9.71 -4.98 -5.96
C TYR A 143 9.88 -6.13 -6.96
N ASP A 144 9.70 -5.82 -8.25
CA ASP A 144 9.64 -6.77 -9.35
C ASP A 144 8.33 -7.59 -9.32
N TYR A 145 8.33 -8.78 -8.75
CA TYR A 145 7.10 -9.56 -8.50
C TYR A 145 7.26 -10.50 -7.30
N CYS A 146 6.12 -10.86 -6.71
CA CYS A 146 6.07 -11.87 -5.66
C CYS A 146 4.76 -12.68 -5.77
N ILE A 147 4.86 -13.99 -5.67
CA ILE A 147 3.71 -14.89 -5.61
C ILE A 147 3.44 -15.22 -4.15
N ILE A 148 2.21 -15.01 -3.72
CA ILE A 148 1.74 -15.35 -2.38
C ILE A 148 0.52 -16.28 -2.47
N GLU A 149 0.47 -17.25 -1.58
CA GLU A 149 -0.71 -18.10 -1.37
C GLU A 149 -1.50 -17.52 -0.18
N ILE A 150 -2.82 -17.44 -0.32
CA ILE A 150 -3.74 -16.84 0.66
C ILE A 150 -4.69 -17.92 1.19
#